data_f55352c706dc253cba2df38b9d768e5a
#
_entry.id   f55352c706dc253cba2df38b9d768e5a
#
_cell.length_a   1.000
_cell.length_b   1.000
_cell.length_c   1.000
_cell.angle_alpha   90.00
_cell.angle_beta   90.00
_cell.angle_gamma   90.00
#
_symmetry.space_group_name_H-M   'P 1'
#
loop_
_entity.id
_entity.type
_entity.pdbx_description
1 polymer ?
#
loop_
_entity_poly.entity_id
_entity_poly.type
_entity_poly.pdbx_seq_one_letter_code
_entity_poly.pdbx_strand_id
1 'polypeptide(L)'
;LVAVAGRLMFKRVMGKASFCNVQDLQGGIQAYVARDEIGVESYQDFKKMDIGDIVGIKGKVFATKTGEKSIHAEEVILLSKSLKPLPEKFHGLTDTDTRYRQRYVDLIMNEESKEVFIKRSKIISKIRSYLDGQGFMEVETPMLVSNAGGASARPFETHYNALSEDVKLRISLELYLKRLIVGGLEKVYEIGRVFRNEGVDTRHNPEFTLMELYQAYTDYHGMMDLTENLYRYLAEEVCGGTKIQYKDFEIDLGKPFERITMVDAVKKYSGVDFKEIKTLEEARAAAEEHHVEYEERHKRGDILNLFFEEFVEDKLIQPTFVMDHPVEISPLTKRKPEDPDYVERFEFFMNGWEMANAYSELNDPIDQRERFKAQEELLADRKSVV
;
A
#
# COMPACT_ATOMS: atom_id res chain seq x y z
N LEU A 1 -7.48 -11.68 -40.67
CA LEU A 1 -8.80 -11.64 -40.05
C LEU A 1 -8.60 -11.66 -38.53
N VAL A 2 -9.23 -10.73 -37.81
CA VAL A 2 -9.22 -10.65 -36.34
C VAL A 2 -10.64 -10.49 -35.82
N ALA A 3 -10.86 -10.89 -34.57
CA ALA A 3 -12.07 -10.62 -33.83
C ALA A 3 -11.68 -9.97 -32.50
N VAL A 4 -12.28 -8.83 -32.18
CA VAL A 4 -12.07 -8.09 -30.95
C VAL A 4 -13.40 -7.81 -30.26
N ALA A 5 -13.38 -7.70 -28.95
CA ALA A 5 -14.54 -7.27 -28.17
C ALA A 5 -14.09 -6.23 -27.16
N GLY A 6 -14.94 -5.24 -26.91
CA GLY A 6 -14.63 -4.19 -25.96
C GLY A 6 -15.71 -3.13 -25.88
N ARG A 7 -15.44 -2.11 -25.10
CA ARG A 7 -16.35 -0.98 -24.90
C ARG A 7 -16.22 0.04 -26.02
N LEU A 8 -17.34 0.44 -26.60
CA LEU A 8 -17.42 1.52 -27.59
C LEU A 8 -17.17 2.86 -26.90
N MET A 9 -15.99 3.45 -27.12
CA MET A 9 -15.57 4.68 -26.45
C MET A 9 -15.69 5.93 -27.32
N PHE A 10 -15.79 5.72 -28.63
CA PHE A 10 -15.95 6.78 -29.62
C PHE A 10 -16.68 6.25 -30.83
N LYS A 11 -17.55 7.08 -31.42
CA LYS A 11 -18.23 6.78 -32.66
C LYS A 11 -18.45 8.06 -33.45
N ARG A 12 -18.07 8.03 -34.74
CA ARG A 12 -18.29 9.12 -35.69
C ARG A 12 -18.93 8.57 -36.94
N VAL A 13 -20.18 8.94 -37.18
CA VAL A 13 -20.95 8.53 -38.35
C VAL A 13 -20.76 9.55 -39.48
N MET A 14 -20.36 9.08 -40.70
CA MET A 14 -20.13 9.88 -41.88
C MET A 14 -20.90 9.29 -43.07
N GLY A 15 -22.21 9.42 -43.03
CA GLY A 15 -23.10 8.91 -44.10
C GLY A 15 -23.13 7.37 -44.18
N LYS A 16 -22.46 6.79 -45.20
CA LYS A 16 -22.38 5.35 -45.42
C LYS A 16 -21.21 4.64 -44.74
N ALA A 17 -20.36 5.39 -44.05
CA ALA A 17 -19.21 4.87 -43.34
C ALA A 17 -19.12 5.54 -41.97
N SER A 18 -18.45 4.87 -41.05
CA SER A 18 -18.22 5.34 -39.70
C SER A 18 -16.84 4.92 -39.20
N PHE A 19 -16.30 5.69 -38.28
CA PHE A 19 -15.20 5.25 -37.45
C PHE A 19 -15.67 5.11 -36.00
N CYS A 20 -15.15 4.10 -35.32
CA CYS A 20 -15.36 3.93 -33.90
C CYS A 20 -14.08 3.43 -33.23
N ASN A 21 -13.96 3.65 -31.93
CA ASN A 21 -12.90 3.10 -31.09
C ASN A 21 -13.52 2.13 -30.10
N VAL A 22 -12.93 0.94 -30.02
CA VAL A 22 -13.28 -0.10 -29.07
C VAL A 22 -12.11 -0.27 -28.11
N GLN A 23 -12.38 -0.29 -26.82
CA GLN A 23 -11.38 -0.37 -25.75
C GLN A 23 -11.61 -1.62 -24.90
N ASP A 24 -10.52 -2.34 -24.64
CA ASP A 24 -10.46 -3.45 -23.68
C ASP A 24 -9.38 -3.23 -22.62
N LEU A 25 -8.92 -4.29 -21.94
CA LEU A 25 -7.83 -4.21 -20.96
C LEU A 25 -6.47 -3.91 -21.61
N GLN A 26 -6.26 -4.33 -22.85
CA GLN A 26 -5.00 -4.17 -23.57
C GLN A 26 -4.83 -2.78 -24.18
N GLY A 27 -5.94 -2.04 -24.34
CA GLY A 27 -5.97 -0.71 -24.93
C GLY A 27 -7.12 -0.49 -25.88
N GLY A 28 -6.97 0.48 -26.76
CA GLY A 28 -7.99 0.87 -27.74
C GLY A 28 -7.58 0.55 -29.18
N ILE A 29 -8.54 0.16 -29.99
CA ILE A 29 -8.35 0.00 -31.47
C ILE A 29 -9.45 0.71 -32.23
N GLN A 30 -9.06 1.39 -33.29
CA GLN A 30 -10.01 1.99 -34.23
C GLN A 30 -10.62 0.92 -35.17
N ALA A 31 -11.90 1.06 -35.48
CA ALA A 31 -12.55 0.29 -36.52
C ALA A 31 -13.22 1.22 -37.54
N TYR A 32 -13.06 0.88 -38.79
CA TYR A 32 -13.79 1.45 -39.91
C TYR A 32 -14.98 0.55 -40.25
N VAL A 33 -16.18 1.09 -40.17
CA VAL A 33 -17.44 0.38 -40.35
C VAL A 33 -18.16 0.97 -41.53
N ALA A 34 -18.22 0.23 -42.63
CA ALA A 34 -18.88 0.65 -43.89
C ALA A 34 -20.17 -0.12 -44.10
N ARG A 35 -21.23 0.61 -44.49
CA ARG A 35 -22.56 0.03 -44.77
C ARG A 35 -22.49 -1.05 -45.83
N ASP A 36 -21.69 -0.80 -46.86
CA ASP A 36 -21.62 -1.69 -48.02
C ASP A 36 -20.83 -2.98 -47.73
N GLU A 37 -20.11 -3.03 -46.61
CA GLU A 37 -19.37 -4.20 -46.11
C GLU A 37 -20.19 -5.03 -45.09
N ILE A 38 -20.79 -4.37 -44.07
CA ILE A 38 -21.53 -5.09 -43.05
C ILE A 38 -23.02 -5.27 -43.32
N GLY A 39 -23.51 -4.68 -44.44
CA GLY A 39 -24.91 -4.68 -44.81
C GLY A 39 -25.75 -3.52 -44.26
N VAL A 40 -26.86 -3.24 -44.91
CA VAL A 40 -27.71 -2.07 -44.59
C VAL A 40 -28.33 -2.19 -43.21
N GLU A 41 -28.88 -3.33 -42.86
CA GLU A 41 -29.53 -3.56 -41.57
C GLU A 41 -28.54 -3.47 -40.41
N SER A 42 -27.44 -4.21 -40.48
CA SER A 42 -26.38 -4.18 -39.46
C SER A 42 -25.77 -2.78 -39.26
N TYR A 43 -25.65 -2.02 -40.38
CA TYR A 43 -25.19 -0.64 -40.29
C TYR A 43 -26.21 0.29 -39.63
N GLN A 44 -27.51 0.08 -39.85
CA GLN A 44 -28.54 0.84 -39.11
C GLN A 44 -28.53 0.52 -37.61
N ASP A 45 -28.33 -0.73 -37.24
CA ASP A 45 -28.21 -1.12 -35.84
C ASP A 45 -26.94 -0.59 -35.20
N PHE A 46 -25.82 -0.62 -35.92
CA PHE A 46 -24.58 0.02 -35.46
C PHE A 46 -24.79 1.53 -35.19
N LYS A 47 -25.54 2.24 -36.00
CA LYS A 47 -25.83 3.67 -35.79
C LYS A 47 -26.63 3.93 -34.53
N LYS A 48 -27.45 2.98 -34.05
CA LYS A 48 -28.24 3.06 -32.81
C LYS A 48 -27.44 2.69 -31.56
N MET A 49 -26.28 2.05 -31.73
CA MET A 49 -25.41 1.75 -30.58
C MET A 49 -24.94 3.05 -29.89
N ASP A 50 -24.81 3.03 -28.60
CA ASP A 50 -24.39 4.18 -27.79
C ASP A 50 -22.92 4.05 -27.33
N ILE A 51 -22.32 5.17 -27.01
CA ILE A 51 -21.03 5.19 -26.31
C ILE A 51 -21.23 4.51 -24.95
N GLY A 52 -20.33 3.56 -24.64
CA GLY A 52 -20.44 2.70 -23.46
C GLY A 52 -20.93 1.28 -23.77
N ASP A 53 -21.56 1.03 -24.90
CA ASP A 53 -21.96 -0.32 -25.30
C ASP A 53 -20.75 -1.24 -25.42
N ILE A 54 -20.93 -2.52 -25.10
CA ILE A 54 -19.94 -3.55 -25.37
C ILE A 54 -20.26 -4.15 -26.75
N VAL A 55 -19.27 -4.11 -27.61
CA VAL A 55 -19.42 -4.57 -29.02
C VAL A 55 -18.34 -5.58 -29.36
N GLY A 56 -18.70 -6.50 -30.27
CA GLY A 56 -17.78 -7.39 -30.97
C GLY A 56 -17.58 -6.91 -32.38
N ILE A 57 -16.35 -6.86 -32.86
CA ILE A 57 -15.99 -6.48 -34.22
C ILE A 57 -15.10 -7.55 -34.83
N LYS A 58 -15.48 -8.06 -36.00
CA LYS A 58 -14.68 -8.97 -36.77
C LYS A 58 -14.32 -8.32 -38.11
N GLY A 59 -13.08 -8.45 -38.57
CA GLY A 59 -12.63 -7.82 -39.77
C GLY A 59 -11.13 -7.99 -40.04
N LYS A 60 -10.63 -7.25 -41.01
CA LYS A 60 -9.22 -7.28 -41.43
C LYS A 60 -8.46 -6.09 -40.86
N VAL A 61 -7.28 -6.33 -40.33
CA VAL A 61 -6.38 -5.24 -39.91
C VAL A 61 -5.82 -4.53 -41.12
N PHE A 62 -5.83 -3.20 -41.09
CA PHE A 62 -5.22 -2.35 -42.12
C PHE A 62 -4.60 -1.11 -41.46
N ALA A 63 -3.76 -0.41 -42.18
CA ALA A 63 -3.26 0.91 -41.77
C ALA A 63 -4.03 1.99 -42.55
N THR A 64 -4.49 3.01 -41.85
CA THR A 64 -5.10 4.19 -42.46
C THR A 64 -4.05 4.98 -43.26
N LYS A 65 -4.48 5.97 -44.06
CA LYS A 65 -3.57 6.88 -44.79
C LYS A 65 -2.63 7.65 -43.86
N THR A 66 -3.03 7.83 -42.60
CA THR A 66 -2.25 8.50 -41.54
C THR A 66 -1.38 7.51 -40.75
N GLY A 67 -1.36 6.22 -41.10
CA GLY A 67 -0.56 5.20 -40.44
C GLY A 67 -1.20 4.54 -39.22
N GLU A 68 -2.43 4.91 -38.84
CA GLU A 68 -3.12 4.33 -37.69
C GLU A 68 -3.59 2.89 -38.00
N LYS A 69 -3.23 1.96 -37.10
CA LYS A 69 -3.70 0.55 -37.19
C LYS A 69 -5.19 0.47 -36.87
N SER A 70 -5.96 -0.05 -37.76
CA SER A 70 -7.42 -0.09 -37.68
C SER A 70 -7.97 -1.44 -38.16
N ILE A 71 -9.21 -1.73 -37.78
CA ILE A 71 -9.95 -2.89 -38.27
C ILE A 71 -10.95 -2.44 -39.35
N HIS A 72 -10.87 -3.00 -40.53
CA HIS A 72 -11.92 -2.89 -41.55
C HIS A 72 -13.00 -3.92 -41.22
N ALA A 73 -14.10 -3.46 -40.62
CA ALA A 73 -15.13 -4.32 -40.08
C ALA A 73 -15.91 -5.03 -41.16
N GLU A 74 -16.00 -6.35 -41.04
CA GLU A 74 -16.87 -7.24 -41.86
C GLU A 74 -18.14 -7.62 -41.08
N GLU A 75 -18.06 -7.53 -39.72
CA GLU A 75 -19.18 -7.81 -38.81
C GLU A 75 -19.07 -6.94 -37.57
N VAL A 76 -20.19 -6.41 -37.08
CA VAL A 76 -20.31 -5.67 -35.81
C VAL A 76 -21.53 -6.18 -35.08
N ILE A 77 -21.34 -6.60 -33.82
CA ILE A 77 -22.38 -7.18 -32.98
C ILE A 77 -22.47 -6.40 -31.66
N LEU A 78 -23.68 -6.06 -31.24
CA LEU A 78 -23.94 -5.58 -29.87
C LEU A 78 -23.90 -6.77 -28.92
N LEU A 79 -22.94 -6.79 -27.99
CA LEU A 79 -22.80 -7.84 -27.00
C LEU A 79 -23.51 -7.50 -25.69
N SER A 80 -23.48 -6.22 -25.28
CA SER A 80 -24.18 -5.73 -24.10
C SER A 80 -24.50 -4.25 -24.23
N LYS A 81 -25.70 -3.86 -23.87
CA LYS A 81 -26.20 -2.48 -23.94
C LYS A 81 -25.84 -1.70 -22.70
N SER A 82 -25.26 -0.52 -22.88
CA SER A 82 -25.10 0.47 -21.83
C SER A 82 -26.39 1.26 -21.66
N LEU A 83 -27.05 1.15 -20.49
CA LEU A 83 -28.33 1.82 -20.22
C LEU A 83 -28.14 3.26 -19.68
N LYS A 84 -26.95 3.59 -19.22
CA LYS A 84 -26.61 4.91 -18.71
C LYS A 84 -25.49 5.52 -19.56
N PRO A 85 -25.57 6.81 -19.91
CA PRO A 85 -24.51 7.48 -20.62
C PRO A 85 -23.24 7.54 -19.74
N LEU A 86 -22.10 7.43 -20.39
CA LEU A 86 -20.81 7.70 -19.75
C LEU A 86 -20.62 9.22 -19.58
N PRO A 87 -19.85 9.69 -18.58
CA PRO A 87 -19.42 11.08 -18.47
C PRO A 87 -18.75 11.57 -19.76
N GLU A 88 -18.78 12.89 -20.00
CA GLU A 88 -18.14 13.46 -21.19
C GLU A 88 -16.62 13.15 -21.24
N LYS A 89 -16.17 12.65 -22.40
CA LYS A 89 -14.80 12.17 -22.59
C LYS A 89 -13.72 13.24 -22.37
N PHE A 90 -14.03 14.51 -22.67
CA PHE A 90 -13.04 15.58 -22.64
C PHE A 90 -12.58 16.02 -21.26
N HIS A 91 -13.37 15.78 -20.24
CA HIS A 91 -13.05 16.15 -18.85
C HIS A 91 -12.85 14.93 -17.95
N GLY A 92 -13.09 13.71 -18.44
CA GLY A 92 -13.07 12.50 -17.64
C GLY A 92 -14.05 12.59 -16.48
N LEU A 93 -13.85 11.73 -15.48
CA LEU A 93 -14.51 11.81 -14.20
C LEU A 93 -13.57 12.52 -13.24
N THR A 94 -13.77 13.83 -13.00
CA THR A 94 -12.86 14.67 -12.20
C THR A 94 -13.26 14.77 -10.74
N ASP A 95 -14.56 14.66 -10.43
CA ASP A 95 -15.05 14.70 -9.07
C ASP A 95 -14.55 13.52 -8.25
N THR A 96 -13.76 13.81 -7.21
CA THR A 96 -13.06 12.80 -6.40
C THR A 96 -14.04 11.89 -5.66
N ASP A 97 -15.11 12.40 -5.10
CA ASP A 97 -16.09 11.58 -4.38
C ASP A 97 -16.80 10.60 -5.32
N THR A 98 -17.20 11.06 -6.49
CA THR A 98 -17.78 10.20 -7.54
C THR A 98 -16.78 9.16 -8.02
N ARG A 99 -15.52 9.50 -8.21
CA ARG A 99 -14.44 8.54 -8.58
C ARG A 99 -14.30 7.40 -7.56
N TYR A 100 -14.39 7.70 -6.28
CA TYR A 100 -14.35 6.69 -5.23
C TYR A 100 -15.65 5.87 -5.14
N ARG A 101 -16.81 6.51 -5.20
CA ARG A 101 -18.11 5.83 -5.08
C ARG A 101 -18.50 5.03 -6.31
N GLN A 102 -18.10 5.49 -7.50
CA GLN A 102 -18.34 4.83 -8.78
C GLN A 102 -17.02 4.40 -9.43
N ARG A 103 -16.22 3.65 -8.70
CA ARG A 103 -14.90 3.21 -9.16
C ARG A 103 -14.93 2.53 -10.52
N TYR A 104 -15.98 1.78 -10.83
CA TYR A 104 -16.15 1.13 -12.15
C TYR A 104 -16.28 2.15 -13.28
N VAL A 105 -16.87 3.32 -13.07
CA VAL A 105 -16.91 4.41 -14.05
C VAL A 105 -15.54 5.08 -14.17
N ASP A 106 -14.88 5.34 -13.05
CA ASP A 106 -13.52 5.88 -12.99
C ASP A 106 -12.54 5.00 -13.82
N LEU A 107 -12.62 3.67 -13.68
CA LEU A 107 -11.81 2.73 -14.42
C LEU A 107 -12.12 2.70 -15.95
N ILE A 108 -13.34 3.08 -16.35
CA ILE A 108 -13.70 3.23 -17.77
C ILE A 108 -13.12 4.53 -18.36
N MET A 109 -13.20 5.62 -17.56
CA MET A 109 -12.91 6.96 -18.06
C MET A 109 -11.46 7.40 -17.88
N ASN A 110 -10.80 6.95 -16.79
CA ASN A 110 -9.47 7.36 -16.40
C ASN A 110 -8.48 6.19 -16.48
N GLU A 111 -7.65 6.21 -17.51
CA GLU A 111 -6.66 5.15 -17.76
C GLU A 111 -5.62 5.06 -16.64
N GLU A 112 -5.19 6.18 -16.10
CA GLU A 112 -4.28 6.27 -14.96
C GLU A 112 -4.78 5.49 -13.73
N SER A 113 -6.09 5.56 -13.42
CA SER A 113 -6.69 4.79 -12.34
C SER A 113 -6.59 3.28 -12.60
N LYS A 114 -6.85 2.86 -13.84
CA LYS A 114 -6.72 1.45 -14.25
C LYS A 114 -5.27 0.96 -14.09
N GLU A 115 -4.29 1.75 -14.51
CA GLU A 115 -2.86 1.43 -14.36
C GLU A 115 -2.44 1.22 -12.91
N VAL A 116 -2.94 2.05 -11.97
CA VAL A 116 -2.67 1.90 -10.54
C VAL A 116 -3.13 0.52 -10.03
N PHE A 117 -4.34 0.08 -10.40
CA PHE A 117 -4.86 -1.23 -9.99
C PHE A 117 -4.07 -2.39 -10.61
N ILE A 118 -3.67 -2.27 -11.88
CA ILE A 118 -2.81 -3.27 -12.55
C ILE A 118 -1.45 -3.35 -11.88
N LYS A 119 -0.81 -2.20 -11.59
CA LYS A 119 0.48 -2.13 -10.88
C LYS A 119 0.37 -2.74 -9.48
N ARG A 120 -0.68 -2.41 -8.72
CA ARG A 120 -0.93 -2.99 -7.40
C ARG A 120 -1.00 -4.53 -7.47
N SER A 121 -1.75 -5.08 -8.42
CA SER A 121 -1.87 -6.53 -8.60
C SER A 121 -0.51 -7.16 -8.93
N LYS A 122 0.27 -6.53 -9.81
CA LYS A 122 1.64 -6.98 -10.15
C LYS A 122 2.56 -6.95 -8.94
N ILE A 123 2.54 -5.86 -8.15
CA ILE A 123 3.34 -5.73 -6.93
C ILE A 123 3.09 -6.91 -5.99
N ILE A 124 1.83 -7.20 -5.67
CA ILE A 124 1.47 -8.30 -4.76
C ILE A 124 1.95 -9.65 -5.31
N SER A 125 1.76 -9.90 -6.62
CA SER A 125 2.24 -11.11 -7.27
C SER A 125 3.77 -11.24 -7.22
N LYS A 126 4.50 -10.14 -7.42
CA LYS A 126 5.96 -10.13 -7.39
C LYS A 126 6.53 -10.24 -5.98
N ILE A 127 5.87 -9.69 -4.96
CA ILE A 127 6.20 -9.92 -3.55
C ILE A 127 6.16 -11.43 -3.26
N ARG A 128 5.08 -12.12 -3.63
CA ARG A 128 4.98 -13.58 -3.46
C ARG A 128 6.12 -14.30 -4.15
N SER A 129 6.35 -14.02 -5.43
CA SER A 129 7.45 -14.66 -6.18
C SER A 129 8.81 -14.45 -5.55
N TYR A 130 9.08 -13.25 -5.01
CA TYR A 130 10.33 -12.94 -4.33
C TYR A 130 10.48 -13.72 -3.02
N LEU A 131 9.46 -13.69 -2.17
CA LEU A 131 9.50 -14.35 -0.85
C LEU A 131 9.53 -15.88 -0.98
N ASP A 132 8.77 -16.46 -1.90
CA ASP A 132 8.82 -17.89 -2.23
C ASP A 132 10.22 -18.29 -2.69
N GLY A 133 10.84 -17.47 -3.54
CA GLY A 133 12.21 -17.65 -4.00
C GLY A 133 13.28 -17.55 -2.89
N GLN A 134 12.96 -16.86 -1.78
CA GLN A 134 13.80 -16.78 -0.58
C GLN A 134 13.48 -17.91 0.44
N GLY A 135 12.57 -18.81 0.11
CA GLY A 135 12.18 -19.94 0.95
C GLY A 135 11.18 -19.60 2.08
N PHE A 136 10.47 -18.48 1.97
CA PHE A 136 9.35 -18.18 2.85
C PHE A 136 8.11 -18.98 2.44
N MET A 137 7.29 -19.35 3.41
CA MET A 137 6.01 -20.02 3.23
C MET A 137 4.89 -18.99 3.43
N GLU A 138 4.01 -18.80 2.44
CA GLU A 138 2.78 -18.03 2.62
C GLU A 138 1.81 -18.84 3.48
N VAL A 139 1.23 -18.20 4.49
CA VAL A 139 0.26 -18.81 5.40
C VAL A 139 -0.98 -17.93 5.53
N GLU A 140 -2.07 -18.52 5.99
CA GLU A 140 -3.31 -17.82 6.32
C GLU A 140 -3.64 -18.05 7.78
N THR A 141 -3.89 -16.96 8.52
CA THR A 141 -4.23 -17.01 9.94
C THR A 141 -5.61 -16.40 10.19
N PRO A 142 -6.26 -16.67 11.36
CA PRO A 142 -7.62 -16.24 11.61
C PRO A 142 -7.81 -14.72 11.58
N MET A 143 -8.87 -14.25 10.90
CA MET A 143 -9.33 -12.88 10.95
C MET A 143 -10.17 -12.56 12.19
N LEU A 144 -10.95 -13.57 12.66
CA LEU A 144 -11.73 -13.48 13.89
C LEU A 144 -10.86 -13.98 15.04
N VAL A 145 -10.64 -13.13 16.03
CA VAL A 145 -9.74 -13.41 17.16
C VAL A 145 -10.44 -13.09 18.48
N SER A 146 -10.13 -13.84 19.52
CA SER A 146 -10.63 -13.55 20.87
C SER A 146 -9.96 -12.31 21.45
N ASN A 147 -8.65 -12.19 21.22
CA ASN A 147 -7.87 -11.04 21.67
C ASN A 147 -7.16 -10.39 20.45
N ALA A 148 -7.42 -9.12 20.21
CA ALA A 148 -6.65 -8.31 19.27
C ALA A 148 -5.33 -7.89 19.93
N GLY A 149 -4.23 -8.10 19.22
CA GLY A 149 -2.88 -7.74 19.69
C GLY A 149 -1.89 -7.62 18.54
N GLY A 150 -0.63 -7.30 18.83
CA GLY A 150 0.41 -7.04 17.82
C GLY A 150 0.45 -5.60 17.31
N ALA A 151 -0.48 -4.76 17.75
CA ALA A 151 -0.49 -3.33 17.44
C ALA A 151 -1.24 -2.56 18.53
N SER A 152 -1.04 -1.25 18.60
CA SER A 152 -1.80 -0.34 19.46
C SER A 152 -2.93 0.28 18.64
N ALA A 153 -4.03 -0.45 18.44
CA ALA A 153 -5.17 0.00 17.66
C ALA A 153 -6.49 -0.49 18.28
N ARG A 154 -7.57 0.25 18.02
CA ARG A 154 -8.90 -0.14 18.45
C ARG A 154 -9.49 -1.18 17.48
N PRO A 155 -9.93 -2.37 17.94
CA PRO A 155 -10.51 -3.38 17.08
C PRO A 155 -11.98 -3.07 16.74
N PHE A 156 -12.48 -3.65 15.63
CA PHE A 156 -13.90 -3.87 15.42
C PHE A 156 -14.34 -5.12 16.20
N GLU A 157 -15.51 -5.05 16.82
CA GLU A 157 -16.10 -6.15 17.60
C GLU A 157 -17.34 -6.71 16.91
N THR A 158 -17.55 -8.02 17.00
CA THR A 158 -18.71 -8.71 16.45
C THR A 158 -19.07 -9.91 17.31
N HIS A 159 -20.28 -10.47 17.13
CA HIS A 159 -20.77 -11.62 17.86
C HIS A 159 -20.69 -12.89 16.99
N TYR A 160 -20.10 -13.96 17.54
CA TYR A 160 -20.05 -15.27 16.91
C TYR A 160 -21.22 -16.13 17.37
N ASN A 161 -22.29 -16.13 16.58
CA ASN A 161 -23.58 -16.75 16.98
C ASN A 161 -23.47 -18.23 17.38
N ALA A 162 -22.64 -19.02 16.68
CA ALA A 162 -22.55 -20.45 16.93
C ALA A 162 -21.95 -20.81 18.31
N LEU A 163 -21.05 -19.97 18.82
CA LEU A 163 -20.42 -20.15 20.13
C LEU A 163 -21.01 -19.19 21.19
N SER A 164 -21.88 -18.25 20.79
CA SER A 164 -22.39 -17.19 21.65
C SER A 164 -21.28 -16.41 22.36
N GLU A 165 -20.24 -16.04 21.62
CA GLU A 165 -19.06 -15.33 22.11
C GLU A 165 -18.83 -14.04 21.31
N ASP A 166 -18.35 -13.02 22.00
CA ASP A 166 -17.89 -11.80 21.33
C ASP A 166 -16.46 -11.99 20.84
N VAL A 167 -16.23 -11.68 19.57
CA VAL A 167 -14.95 -11.79 18.90
C VAL A 167 -14.58 -10.47 18.25
N LYS A 168 -13.32 -10.30 17.91
CA LYS A 168 -12.77 -9.09 17.31
C LYS A 168 -12.21 -9.38 15.94
N LEU A 169 -12.25 -8.40 15.05
CA LEU A 169 -11.46 -8.44 13.82
C LEU A 169 -10.00 -8.13 14.16
N ARG A 170 -9.07 -8.87 13.58
CA ARG A 170 -7.63 -8.72 13.83
C ARG A 170 -7.13 -7.33 13.43
N ILE A 171 -6.24 -6.76 14.22
CA ILE A 171 -5.56 -5.47 13.98
C ILE A 171 -4.15 -5.63 13.42
N SER A 172 -3.59 -6.84 13.47
CA SER A 172 -2.25 -7.26 13.05
C SER A 172 -2.24 -8.77 12.75
N LEU A 173 -1.22 -9.25 12.06
CA LEU A 173 -0.98 -10.66 11.76
C LEU A 173 0.00 -11.29 12.77
N GLU A 174 0.69 -10.49 13.54
CA GLU A 174 1.87 -10.79 14.35
C GLU A 174 1.72 -12.02 15.24
N LEU A 175 0.70 -12.05 16.11
CA LEU A 175 0.63 -13.05 17.18
C LEU A 175 0.51 -14.49 16.64
N TYR A 176 -0.20 -14.67 15.54
CA TYR A 176 -0.34 -15.99 14.93
C TYR A 176 0.90 -16.41 14.16
N LEU A 177 1.55 -15.48 13.45
CA LEU A 177 2.79 -15.76 12.72
C LEU A 177 3.92 -16.14 13.67
N LYS A 178 4.05 -15.46 14.80
CA LYS A 178 5.00 -15.83 15.87
C LYS A 178 4.76 -17.24 16.43
N ARG A 179 3.50 -17.65 16.57
CA ARG A 179 3.16 -19.03 16.99
C ARG A 179 3.62 -20.07 15.96
N LEU A 180 3.58 -19.74 14.67
CA LEU A 180 4.09 -20.63 13.62
C LEU A 180 5.61 -20.77 13.67
N ILE A 181 6.33 -19.68 13.98
CA ILE A 181 7.79 -19.74 14.24
C ILE A 181 8.07 -20.66 15.44
N VAL A 182 7.34 -20.50 16.54
CA VAL A 182 7.45 -21.42 17.71
C VAL A 182 7.16 -22.87 17.32
N GLY A 183 6.22 -23.08 16.38
CA GLY A 183 5.88 -24.38 15.82
C GLY A 183 6.93 -24.99 14.88
N GLY A 184 8.02 -24.25 14.59
CA GLY A 184 9.13 -24.73 13.75
C GLY A 184 9.05 -24.32 12.27
N LEU A 185 8.11 -23.45 11.89
CA LEU A 185 8.11 -22.85 10.55
C LEU A 185 9.04 -21.64 10.53
N GLU A 186 10.28 -21.84 10.10
CA GLU A 186 11.37 -20.90 10.27
C GLU A 186 11.26 -19.62 9.43
N LYS A 187 10.49 -19.63 8.34
CA LYS A 187 10.24 -18.50 7.46
C LYS A 187 8.79 -18.50 7.01
N VAL A 188 8.01 -17.55 7.49
CA VAL A 188 6.59 -17.43 7.15
C VAL A 188 6.24 -15.98 6.79
N TYR A 189 5.25 -15.82 5.92
CA TYR A 189 4.64 -14.52 5.65
C TYR A 189 3.13 -14.67 5.41
N GLU A 190 2.40 -13.60 5.65
CA GLU A 190 0.99 -13.49 5.27
C GLU A 190 0.75 -12.12 4.64
N ILE A 191 0.01 -12.08 3.54
CA ILE A 191 -0.53 -10.87 2.94
C ILE A 191 -2.04 -10.88 3.18
N GLY A 192 -2.50 -10.13 4.17
CA GLY A 192 -3.87 -10.21 4.63
C GLY A 192 -4.52 -8.87 4.92
N ARG A 193 -5.83 -8.90 5.12
CA ARG A 193 -6.59 -7.74 5.61
C ARG A 193 -6.48 -7.65 7.12
N VAL A 194 -6.26 -6.42 7.60
CA VAL A 194 -6.34 -6.04 9.01
C VAL A 194 -7.31 -4.88 9.17
N PHE A 195 -7.83 -4.70 10.37
CA PHE A 195 -8.96 -3.82 10.65
C PHE A 195 -8.66 -2.97 11.88
N ARG A 196 -8.66 -1.65 11.74
CA ARG A 196 -8.43 -0.70 12.84
C ARG A 196 -9.58 0.29 12.88
N ASN A 197 -10.36 0.27 13.96
CA ASN A 197 -11.53 1.11 14.15
C ASN A 197 -11.12 2.50 14.68
N GLU A 198 -10.46 3.24 13.82
CA GLU A 198 -9.87 4.55 14.09
C GLU A 198 -10.35 5.58 13.05
N GLY A 199 -9.77 6.77 13.06
CA GLY A 199 -10.07 7.83 12.11
C GLY A 199 -9.76 7.44 10.66
N VAL A 200 -10.37 8.15 9.72
CA VAL A 200 -10.17 7.99 8.26
C VAL A 200 -9.59 9.26 7.70
N ASP A 201 -8.49 9.13 6.96
CA ASP A 201 -7.90 10.24 6.20
C ASP A 201 -7.39 9.73 4.83
N THR A 202 -6.59 10.53 4.14
CA THR A 202 -6.05 10.16 2.82
C THR A 202 -5.01 9.04 2.85
N ARG A 203 -4.46 8.72 4.01
CA ARG A 203 -3.43 7.68 4.24
C ARG A 203 -3.96 6.49 5.04
N HIS A 204 -4.97 6.71 5.90
CA HIS A 204 -5.50 5.72 6.82
C HIS A 204 -6.91 5.29 6.44
N ASN A 205 -7.09 4.00 6.22
CA ASN A 205 -8.39 3.38 5.98
C ASN A 205 -8.65 2.35 7.11
N PRO A 206 -9.88 2.21 7.62
CA PRO A 206 -10.18 1.29 8.71
C PRO A 206 -9.94 -0.18 8.37
N GLU A 207 -9.89 -0.53 7.09
CA GLU A 207 -9.43 -1.83 6.60
C GLU A 207 -8.36 -1.65 5.53
N PHE A 208 -7.25 -2.37 5.64
CA PHE A 208 -6.16 -2.29 4.69
C PHE A 208 -5.42 -3.61 4.55
N THR A 209 -4.67 -3.75 3.47
CA THR A 209 -3.82 -4.92 3.25
C THR A 209 -2.47 -4.67 3.91
N LEU A 210 -2.09 -5.59 4.79
CA LEU A 210 -0.79 -5.62 5.46
C LEU A 210 -0.06 -6.89 5.05
N MET A 211 1.24 -6.81 4.88
CA MET A 211 2.13 -7.96 4.81
C MET A 211 2.98 -7.98 6.07
N GLU A 212 2.97 -9.08 6.78
CA GLU A 212 3.93 -9.37 7.83
C GLU A 212 4.71 -10.63 7.48
N LEU A 213 5.98 -10.65 7.83
CA LEU A 213 6.87 -11.80 7.63
C LEU A 213 7.79 -11.98 8.82
N TYR A 214 8.11 -13.23 9.11
CA TYR A 214 8.94 -13.62 10.24
C TYR A 214 9.97 -14.65 9.80
N GLN A 215 11.20 -14.48 10.28
CA GLN A 215 12.31 -15.37 9.97
C GLN A 215 13.10 -15.67 11.22
N ALA A 216 13.29 -16.97 11.51
CA ALA A 216 14.19 -17.44 12.54
C ALA A 216 15.68 -17.25 12.13
N TYR A 217 16.55 -17.18 13.12
CA TYR A 217 18.02 -17.17 12.96
C TYR A 217 18.58 -15.98 12.16
N THR A 218 17.90 -14.85 12.25
CA THR A 218 18.34 -13.57 11.69
C THR A 218 18.13 -12.45 12.71
N ASP A 219 18.55 -11.24 12.37
CA ASP A 219 18.36 -10.03 13.15
C ASP A 219 17.74 -8.92 12.29
N TYR A 220 17.59 -7.71 12.85
CA TYR A 220 17.03 -6.57 12.16
C TYR A 220 17.90 -6.10 10.97
N HIS A 221 19.22 -6.37 10.97
CA HIS A 221 20.08 -6.08 9.81
C HIS A 221 19.75 -6.98 8.62
N GLY A 222 19.53 -8.28 8.87
CA GLY A 222 19.08 -9.21 7.83
C GLY A 222 17.72 -8.82 7.26
N MET A 223 16.83 -8.27 8.10
CA MET A 223 15.53 -7.75 7.65
C MET A 223 15.65 -6.45 6.85
N MET A 224 16.61 -5.57 7.16
CA MET A 224 16.92 -4.41 6.31
C MET A 224 17.40 -4.85 4.92
N ASP A 225 18.30 -5.82 4.85
CA ASP A 225 18.81 -6.34 3.58
C ASP A 225 17.68 -6.98 2.74
N LEU A 226 16.80 -7.75 3.38
CA LEU A 226 15.63 -8.34 2.72
C LEU A 226 14.70 -7.24 2.18
N THR A 227 14.40 -6.22 2.99
CA THR A 227 13.54 -5.11 2.61
C THR A 227 14.12 -4.33 1.44
N GLU A 228 15.40 -3.93 1.51
CA GLU A 228 16.09 -3.20 0.45
C GLU A 228 16.05 -3.98 -0.87
N ASN A 229 16.40 -5.27 -0.82
CA ASN A 229 16.41 -6.12 -2.01
C ASN A 229 14.99 -6.36 -2.57
N LEU A 230 13.98 -6.52 -1.72
CA LEU A 230 12.58 -6.65 -2.15
C LEU A 230 12.12 -5.38 -2.90
N TYR A 231 12.35 -4.20 -2.35
CA TYR A 231 11.94 -2.95 -2.99
C TYR A 231 12.68 -2.71 -4.31
N ARG A 232 13.97 -3.03 -4.39
CA ARG A 232 14.75 -2.97 -5.64
C ARG A 232 14.20 -3.92 -6.69
N TYR A 233 13.93 -5.16 -6.31
CA TYR A 233 13.32 -6.17 -7.18
C TYR A 233 11.95 -5.72 -7.70
N LEU A 234 11.09 -5.17 -6.84
CA LEU A 234 9.78 -4.66 -7.24
C LEU A 234 9.88 -3.49 -8.22
N ALA A 235 10.82 -2.58 -8.01
CA ALA A 235 11.05 -1.46 -8.92
C ALA A 235 11.45 -1.94 -10.32
N GLU A 236 12.36 -2.89 -10.42
CA GLU A 236 12.79 -3.47 -11.69
C GLU A 236 11.65 -4.22 -12.40
N GLU A 237 10.95 -5.11 -11.69
CA GLU A 237 9.94 -6.01 -12.26
C GLU A 237 8.60 -5.32 -12.59
N VAL A 238 8.25 -4.25 -11.88
CA VAL A 238 6.94 -3.59 -12.04
C VAL A 238 7.05 -2.24 -12.71
N CYS A 239 8.09 -1.47 -12.39
CA CYS A 239 8.29 -0.12 -12.95
C CYS A 239 9.29 -0.10 -14.13
N GLY A 240 10.03 -1.19 -14.36
CA GLY A 240 11.00 -1.30 -15.45
C GLY A 240 12.32 -0.59 -15.18
N GLY A 241 12.60 -0.24 -13.94
CA GLY A 241 13.86 0.36 -13.49
C GLY A 241 13.80 0.83 -12.05
N THR A 242 14.96 1.14 -11.48
CA THR A 242 15.10 1.50 -10.07
C THR A 242 14.86 2.98 -9.77
N LYS A 243 14.81 3.84 -10.79
CA LYS A 243 14.48 5.26 -10.66
C LYS A 243 13.00 5.48 -10.92
N ILE A 244 12.30 5.98 -9.92
CA ILE A 244 10.86 6.16 -9.94
C ILE A 244 10.54 7.65 -9.79
N GLN A 245 9.82 8.21 -10.77
CA GLN A 245 9.27 9.55 -10.64
C GLN A 245 7.97 9.47 -9.83
N TYR A 246 7.93 10.13 -8.68
CA TYR A 246 6.73 10.30 -7.88
C TYR A 246 6.46 11.79 -7.64
N LYS A 247 5.41 12.32 -8.28
CA LYS A 247 5.14 13.75 -8.32
C LYS A 247 6.40 14.52 -8.75
N ASP A 248 6.91 15.41 -7.88
CA ASP A 248 8.05 16.28 -8.14
C ASP A 248 9.40 15.65 -7.74
N PHE A 249 9.40 14.43 -7.21
CA PHE A 249 10.61 13.75 -6.72
C PHE A 249 11.01 12.58 -7.61
N GLU A 250 12.31 12.46 -7.91
CA GLU A 250 12.90 11.23 -8.40
C GLU A 250 13.42 10.42 -7.19
N ILE A 251 12.89 9.21 -7.01
CA ILE A 251 13.30 8.27 -5.97
C ILE A 251 14.19 7.22 -6.61
N ASP A 252 15.41 7.01 -6.08
CA ASP A 252 16.40 6.09 -6.63
C ASP A 252 16.58 4.87 -5.73
N LEU A 253 15.87 3.78 -6.07
CA LEU A 253 15.96 2.48 -5.39
C LEU A 253 17.19 1.64 -5.82
N GLY A 254 17.97 2.12 -6.79
CA GLY A 254 19.18 1.45 -7.27
C GLY A 254 20.40 1.67 -6.39
N LYS A 255 20.41 2.75 -5.61
CA LYS A 255 21.49 3.05 -4.65
C LYS A 255 21.30 2.26 -3.36
N PRO A 256 22.35 2.04 -2.57
CA PRO A 256 22.21 1.57 -1.19
C PRO A 256 21.32 2.52 -0.40
N PHE A 257 20.37 1.97 0.36
CA PHE A 257 19.49 2.77 1.20
C PHE A 257 20.28 3.35 2.37
N GLU A 258 20.02 4.61 2.73
CA GLU A 258 20.65 5.25 3.89
C GLU A 258 20.23 4.49 5.16
N ARG A 259 21.22 4.22 6.05
CA ARG A 259 21.01 3.63 7.37
C ARG A 259 21.50 4.62 8.41
N ILE A 260 20.56 5.19 9.15
CA ILE A 260 20.84 6.24 10.15
C ILE A 260 20.13 5.90 11.45
N THR A 261 20.78 6.15 12.60
CA THR A 261 20.11 5.99 13.89
C THR A 261 19.10 7.11 14.11
N MET A 262 18.05 6.86 14.89
CA MET A 262 17.05 7.88 15.21
C MET A 262 17.70 9.13 15.83
N VAL A 263 18.66 8.93 16.73
CA VAL A 263 19.40 10.04 17.38
C VAL A 263 20.20 10.86 16.36
N ASP A 264 20.91 10.19 15.45
CA ASP A 264 21.69 10.89 14.43
C ASP A 264 20.79 11.57 13.40
N ALA A 265 19.63 11.01 13.09
CA ALA A 265 18.62 11.64 12.24
C ALA A 265 18.05 12.90 12.87
N VAL A 266 17.66 12.84 14.14
CA VAL A 266 17.18 14.02 14.88
C VAL A 266 18.26 15.10 14.95
N LYS A 267 19.51 14.73 15.26
CA LYS A 267 20.63 15.68 15.26
C LYS A 267 20.85 16.33 13.88
N LYS A 268 20.77 15.55 12.82
CA LYS A 268 20.96 16.02 11.42
C LYS A 268 19.94 17.09 11.03
N TYR A 269 18.69 16.94 11.44
CA TYR A 269 17.58 17.78 10.96
C TYR A 269 17.10 18.84 11.95
N SER A 270 17.21 18.59 13.27
CA SER A 270 16.83 19.57 14.31
C SER A 270 18.03 20.30 14.92
N GLY A 271 19.24 19.75 14.83
CA GLY A 271 20.42 20.23 15.51
C GLY A 271 20.56 19.75 16.95
N VAL A 272 19.56 19.08 17.51
CA VAL A 272 19.54 18.59 18.90
C VAL A 272 20.20 17.23 19.01
N ASP A 273 21.24 17.12 19.83
CA ASP A 273 21.97 15.88 20.04
C ASP A 273 21.48 15.11 21.27
N PHE A 274 20.61 14.13 21.08
CA PHE A 274 20.12 13.28 22.16
C PHE A 274 21.18 12.36 22.77
N LYS A 275 22.39 12.27 22.17
CA LYS A 275 23.54 11.61 22.83
C LYS A 275 24.05 12.39 24.02
N GLU A 276 23.89 13.73 24.01
CA GLU A 276 24.27 14.61 25.12
C GLU A 276 23.15 14.80 26.15
N ILE A 277 21.88 14.58 25.76
CA ILE A 277 20.70 14.67 26.64
C ILE A 277 20.56 13.34 27.41
N LYS A 278 20.81 13.36 28.73
CA LYS A 278 20.82 12.13 29.53
C LYS A 278 19.61 12.00 30.47
N THR A 279 18.97 13.10 30.82
CA THR A 279 17.85 13.12 31.77
C THR A 279 16.54 13.51 31.10
N LEU A 280 15.44 13.20 31.76
CA LEU A 280 14.11 13.61 31.30
C LEU A 280 13.95 15.14 31.34
N GLU A 281 14.52 15.78 32.37
CA GLU A 281 14.48 17.23 32.51
C GLU A 281 15.19 17.93 31.36
N GLU A 282 16.36 17.43 30.96
CA GLU A 282 17.09 17.94 29.78
C GLU A 282 16.29 17.75 28.47
N ALA A 283 15.63 16.59 28.34
CA ALA A 283 14.80 16.34 27.15
C ALA A 283 13.57 17.27 27.09
N ARG A 284 12.92 17.52 28.23
CA ARG A 284 11.81 18.48 28.33
C ARG A 284 12.27 19.91 28.06
N ALA A 285 13.42 20.33 28.58
CA ALA A 285 13.98 21.64 28.28
C ALA A 285 14.27 21.81 26.79
N ALA A 286 14.83 20.79 26.13
CA ALA A 286 15.05 20.81 24.68
C ALA A 286 13.72 20.88 23.91
N ALA A 287 12.69 20.15 24.34
CA ALA A 287 11.36 20.20 23.71
C ALA A 287 10.73 21.60 23.84
N GLU A 288 10.83 22.25 25.00
CA GLU A 288 10.35 23.62 25.20
C GLU A 288 11.09 24.62 24.32
N GLU A 289 12.43 24.51 24.22
CA GLU A 289 13.27 25.38 23.40
C GLU A 289 12.91 25.26 21.89
N HIS A 290 12.58 24.04 21.43
CA HIS A 290 12.25 23.75 20.05
C HIS A 290 10.75 23.73 19.73
N HIS A 291 9.90 24.10 20.71
CA HIS A 291 8.43 24.12 20.59
C HIS A 291 7.80 22.78 20.24
N VAL A 292 8.40 21.67 20.69
CA VAL A 292 7.86 20.32 20.58
C VAL A 292 6.89 20.07 21.74
N GLU A 293 5.63 19.81 21.44
CA GLU A 293 4.61 19.54 22.45
C GLU A 293 4.79 18.15 23.04
N TYR A 294 4.72 18.01 24.37
CA TYR A 294 4.80 16.74 25.07
C TYR A 294 3.81 16.66 26.23
N GLU A 295 3.47 15.45 26.66
CA GLU A 295 2.63 15.18 27.83
C GLU A 295 3.49 14.85 29.06
N GLU A 296 2.96 15.06 30.27
CA GLU A 296 3.69 14.77 31.55
C GLU A 296 4.17 13.31 31.66
N ARG A 297 3.41 12.38 31.07
CA ARG A 297 3.74 10.95 31.07
C ARG A 297 4.90 10.57 30.14
N HIS A 298 5.26 11.43 29.20
CA HIS A 298 6.32 11.15 28.25
C HIS A 298 7.68 11.06 28.93
N LYS A 299 8.40 9.99 28.61
CA LYS A 299 9.78 9.75 29.05
C LYS A 299 10.74 10.33 28.01
N ARG A 300 12.04 10.21 28.28
CA ARG A 300 13.10 10.71 27.38
C ARG A 300 13.00 10.16 25.96
N GLY A 301 12.76 8.84 25.82
CA GLY A 301 12.62 8.20 24.52
C GLY A 301 11.36 8.61 23.75
N ASP A 302 10.26 8.87 24.47
CA ASP A 302 9.04 9.42 23.84
C ASP A 302 9.31 10.81 23.27
N ILE A 303 10.05 11.66 24.00
CA ILE A 303 10.41 13.01 23.53
C ILE A 303 11.33 12.94 22.31
N LEU A 304 12.32 12.03 22.29
CA LEU A 304 13.13 11.78 21.10
C LEU A 304 12.27 11.43 19.89
N ASN A 305 11.25 10.60 20.07
CA ASN A 305 10.32 10.24 19.00
C ASN A 305 9.50 11.44 18.50
N LEU A 306 9.03 12.31 19.40
CA LEU A 306 8.34 13.54 19.03
C LEU A 306 9.23 14.49 18.21
N PHE A 307 10.52 14.58 18.54
CA PHE A 307 11.48 15.31 17.71
C PHE A 307 11.65 14.68 16.32
N PHE A 308 11.65 13.35 16.26
CA PHE A 308 11.72 12.64 14.99
C PHE A 308 10.50 12.94 14.12
N GLU A 309 9.30 12.82 14.66
CA GLU A 309 8.04 13.11 13.96
C GLU A 309 7.98 14.57 13.44
N GLU A 310 8.40 15.53 14.26
CA GLU A 310 8.33 16.97 13.92
C GLU A 310 9.39 17.40 12.90
N PHE A 311 10.64 16.93 13.04
CA PHE A 311 11.77 17.48 12.27
C PHE A 311 12.31 16.58 11.17
N VAL A 312 12.06 15.26 11.23
CA VAL A 312 12.76 14.27 10.40
C VAL A 312 11.85 13.62 9.37
N GLU A 313 10.71 13.10 9.80
CA GLU A 313 9.89 12.17 9.01
C GLU A 313 9.59 12.71 7.60
N ASP A 314 9.06 13.91 7.49
CA ASP A 314 8.72 14.55 6.21
C ASP A 314 9.94 14.89 5.33
N LYS A 315 11.17 14.82 5.85
CA LYS A 315 12.42 15.07 5.10
C LYS A 315 12.98 13.81 4.45
N LEU A 316 12.51 12.62 4.84
CA LEU A 316 13.01 11.34 4.36
C LEU A 316 12.40 10.98 2.99
N ILE A 317 12.82 11.70 1.95
CA ILE A 317 12.31 11.49 0.58
C ILE A 317 12.94 10.26 -0.06
N GLN A 318 14.28 10.11 0.04
CA GLN A 318 14.99 8.94 -0.49
C GLN A 318 14.88 7.75 0.48
N PRO A 319 15.02 6.51 -0.04
CA PRO A 319 14.95 5.30 0.79
C PRO A 319 15.90 5.34 1.97
N THR A 320 15.37 5.35 3.19
CA THR A 320 16.13 5.50 4.43
C THR A 320 15.62 4.56 5.52
N PHE A 321 16.52 3.78 6.10
CA PHE A 321 16.26 3.04 7.34
C PHE A 321 16.63 3.92 8.53
N VAL A 322 15.65 4.19 9.39
CA VAL A 322 15.88 4.82 10.70
C VAL A 322 15.97 3.72 11.73
N MET A 323 17.13 3.59 12.38
CA MET A 323 17.46 2.48 13.27
C MET A 323 17.56 2.93 14.73
N ASP A 324 17.62 1.93 15.62
CA ASP A 324 17.94 2.13 17.02
C ASP A 324 16.93 3.06 17.72
N HIS A 325 15.68 2.61 17.70
CA HIS A 325 14.58 3.29 18.35
C HIS A 325 14.70 3.21 19.89
N PRO A 326 14.16 4.19 20.64
CA PRO A 326 14.15 4.11 22.11
C PRO A 326 13.28 2.95 22.62
N VAL A 327 13.69 2.37 23.73
CA VAL A 327 13.00 1.24 24.36
C VAL A 327 11.58 1.57 24.81
N GLU A 328 11.31 2.81 25.16
CA GLU A 328 10.01 3.29 25.64
C GLU A 328 8.89 3.08 24.61
N ILE A 329 9.21 3.23 23.32
CA ILE A 329 8.25 3.08 22.23
C ILE A 329 8.33 1.71 21.51
N SER A 330 9.09 0.76 22.07
CA SER A 330 9.41 -0.51 21.40
C SER A 330 9.25 -1.72 22.31
N PRO A 331 8.03 -2.04 22.78
CA PRO A 331 7.80 -3.00 23.85
C PRO A 331 8.11 -4.46 23.52
N LEU A 332 8.21 -4.83 22.23
CA LEU A 332 8.39 -6.20 21.77
C LEU A 332 9.80 -6.48 21.23
N THR A 333 10.68 -5.48 21.29
CA THR A 333 11.97 -5.51 20.60
C THR A 333 13.13 -5.76 21.57
N LYS A 334 14.11 -6.51 21.10
CA LYS A 334 15.34 -6.80 21.82
C LYS A 334 16.18 -5.53 22.04
N ARG A 335 16.69 -5.34 23.27
CA ARG A 335 17.61 -4.23 23.57
C ARG A 335 18.94 -4.42 22.87
N LYS A 336 19.57 -3.32 22.49
CA LYS A 336 20.96 -3.35 22.02
C LYS A 336 21.88 -3.70 23.20
N PRO A 337 22.80 -4.66 23.03
CA PRO A 337 23.72 -5.02 24.10
C PRO A 337 24.68 -3.88 24.52
N GLU A 338 25.08 -3.06 23.56
CA GLU A 338 26.01 -1.94 23.76
C GLU A 338 25.36 -0.67 24.32
N ASP A 339 24.04 -0.50 24.11
CA ASP A 339 23.28 0.65 24.61
C ASP A 339 21.82 0.24 24.89
N PRO A 340 21.50 -0.21 26.11
CA PRO A 340 20.19 -0.76 26.47
C PRO A 340 19.03 0.25 26.47
N ASP A 341 19.29 1.53 26.32
CA ASP A 341 18.25 2.56 26.15
C ASP A 341 17.62 2.50 24.76
N TYR A 342 18.29 1.84 23.81
CA TYR A 342 17.84 1.63 22.45
C TYR A 342 17.64 0.15 22.15
N VAL A 343 16.89 -0.12 21.08
CA VAL A 343 16.51 -1.46 20.67
C VAL A 343 16.91 -1.75 19.22
N GLU A 344 17.04 -3.02 18.89
CA GLU A 344 17.33 -3.54 17.54
C GLU A 344 16.08 -3.46 16.65
N ARG A 345 15.68 -2.22 16.27
CA ARG A 345 14.51 -1.91 15.44
C ARG A 345 14.90 -0.94 14.34
N PHE A 346 14.25 -1.08 13.20
CA PHE A 346 14.24 -0.05 12.18
C PHE A 346 12.83 0.25 11.70
N GLU A 347 12.63 1.47 11.24
CA GLU A 347 11.55 1.86 10.36
C GLU A 347 12.15 2.27 9.02
N PHE A 348 11.50 1.85 7.93
CA PHE A 348 11.90 2.20 6.57
C PHE A 348 11.01 3.32 6.05
N PHE A 349 11.63 4.44 5.70
CA PHE A 349 10.95 5.62 5.16
C PHE A 349 11.28 5.83 3.68
N MET A 350 10.29 6.29 2.95
CA MET A 350 10.41 6.76 1.58
C MET A 350 9.28 7.76 1.29
N ASN A 351 9.60 8.91 0.68
CA ASN A 351 8.64 9.99 0.41
C ASN A 351 7.94 10.54 1.67
N GLY A 352 8.65 10.56 2.81
CA GLY A 352 8.09 10.97 4.11
C GLY A 352 7.03 10.01 4.64
N TRP A 353 7.03 8.75 4.22
CA TRP A 353 6.09 7.73 4.66
C TRP A 353 6.82 6.53 5.25
N GLU A 354 6.34 6.04 6.38
CA GLU A 354 6.72 4.74 6.90
C GLU A 354 6.23 3.64 5.95
N MET A 355 7.18 2.93 5.35
CA MET A 355 6.92 1.88 4.36
C MET A 355 7.06 0.48 4.94
N ALA A 356 7.85 0.33 6.00
CA ALA A 356 8.03 -0.92 6.73
C ALA A 356 8.59 -0.66 8.13
N ASN A 357 8.35 -1.60 9.04
CA ASN A 357 8.84 -1.59 10.41
C ASN A 357 9.24 -3.02 10.77
N ALA A 358 10.44 -3.22 11.28
CA ALA A 358 10.87 -4.52 11.73
C ALA A 358 11.92 -4.44 12.83
N TYR A 359 12.09 -5.56 13.54
CA TYR A 359 12.98 -5.62 14.70
C TYR A 359 13.44 -7.05 14.99
N SER A 360 14.52 -7.13 15.78
CA SER A 360 14.90 -8.37 16.44
C SER A 360 13.97 -8.62 17.62
N GLU A 361 13.36 -9.80 17.66
CA GLU A 361 12.37 -10.15 18.68
C GLU A 361 12.97 -10.17 20.10
N LEU A 362 12.22 -9.61 21.04
CA LEU A 362 12.52 -9.78 22.47
C LEU A 362 12.20 -11.23 22.86
N ASN A 363 13.25 -12.01 23.08
CA ASN A 363 13.14 -13.43 23.46
C ASN A 363 13.49 -13.68 24.94
N ASP A 364 13.63 -12.63 25.76
CA ASP A 364 13.73 -12.71 27.21
C ASP A 364 12.34 -12.60 27.85
N PRO A 365 11.80 -13.68 28.46
CA PRO A 365 10.46 -13.65 29.03
C PRO A 365 10.36 -12.80 30.31
N ILE A 366 11.46 -12.50 30.97
CA ILE A 366 11.50 -11.67 32.17
C ILE A 366 11.36 -10.21 31.77
N ASP A 367 12.22 -9.72 30.85
CA ASP A 367 12.13 -8.35 30.30
C ASP A 367 10.77 -8.13 29.63
N GLN A 368 10.25 -9.10 28.86
CA GLN A 368 8.93 -8.98 28.22
C GLN A 368 7.80 -8.80 29.25
N ARG A 369 7.84 -9.54 30.34
CA ARG A 369 6.83 -9.41 31.42
C ARG A 369 6.88 -8.06 32.08
N GLU A 370 8.08 -7.52 32.34
CA GLU A 370 8.25 -6.21 32.94
C GLU A 370 7.71 -5.10 32.03
N ARG A 371 7.97 -5.18 30.73
CA ARG A 371 7.45 -4.21 29.75
C ARG A 371 5.92 -4.26 29.63
N PHE A 372 5.32 -5.44 29.63
CA PHE A 372 3.86 -5.57 29.62
C PHE A 372 3.22 -5.01 30.89
N LYS A 373 3.81 -5.22 32.07
CA LYS A 373 3.33 -4.61 33.32
C LYS A 373 3.37 -3.08 33.24
N ALA A 374 4.46 -2.51 32.75
CA ALA A 374 4.57 -1.06 32.58
C ALA A 374 3.50 -0.51 31.60
N GLN A 375 3.17 -1.24 30.54
CA GLN A 375 2.08 -0.86 29.63
C GLN A 375 0.70 -0.94 30.27
N GLU A 376 0.44 -1.98 31.08
CA GLU A 376 -0.82 -2.12 31.83
C GLU A 376 -1.03 -0.97 32.84
N GLU A 377 0.04 -0.57 33.53
CA GLU A 377 0.02 0.58 34.45
C GLU A 377 -0.34 1.88 33.73
N LEU A 378 0.26 2.14 32.55
CA LEU A 378 -0.08 3.30 31.72
C LEU A 378 -1.52 3.28 31.20
N LEU A 379 -2.08 2.10 30.90
CA LEU A 379 -3.48 1.93 30.46
C LEU A 379 -4.47 2.09 31.63
N ALA A 380 -4.08 1.66 32.84
CA ALA A 380 -4.90 1.84 34.03
C ALA A 380 -5.02 3.32 34.41
N ASP A 381 -3.96 4.08 34.28
CA ASP A 381 -3.93 5.53 34.52
C ASP A 381 -4.84 6.29 33.54
N ARG A 382 -4.90 5.88 32.26
CA ARG A 382 -5.85 6.42 31.28
C ARG A 382 -7.32 6.21 31.64
N LYS A 383 -7.66 5.12 32.33
CA LYS A 383 -9.04 4.83 32.77
C LYS A 383 -9.43 5.60 34.03
N SER A 384 -8.49 6.12 34.79
CA SER A 384 -8.74 6.91 35.98
C SER A 384 -8.95 8.41 35.71
N VAL A 385 -8.69 8.85 34.47
CA VAL A 385 -8.81 10.27 34.05
C VAL A 385 -10.07 10.53 33.20
N VAL A 386 -10.93 9.51 33.00
CA VAL A 386 -12.21 9.67 32.27
C VAL A 386 -13.38 9.56 33.21
#